data_66e7ffc5e2f47cc41438c295153983fe
#
_entry.id   66e7ffc5e2f47cc41438c295153983fe
#
_cell.length_a   1.000
_cell.length_b   1.000
_cell.length_c   1.000
_cell.angle_alpha   90.00
_cell.angle_beta   90.00
_cell.angle_gamma   90.00
#
_symmetry.space_group_name_H-M   'P 1'
#
loop_
_entity.id
_entity.type
_entity.pdbx_description
1 polymer ?
#
loop_
_entity_poly.entity_id
_entity_poly.type
_entity_poly.pdbx_seq_one_letter_code
_entity_poly.pdbx_strand_id
1 'polypeptide(L)'
;MGKIIGIDLGTTNSCVAVMEGNEPVVIPNSEGRRTTPSIVAFLDNGNGERKVGDPAKRQAITNPQNTISSIKRFMGKKHSEVSEERKNMSYKIEKGNNDTIRVRIGDRLYTPQELSAMVLQKMKSTAEDYLGTTVTEAVVTVPAYFNDAERQATKEAGQIAGLDVKRIINEPTAASLAYGLDKKNQDVKIAVFDLGGGTFDISILELGDGVFEVKSTNGDVHLGGDDFDSKIIDWLAEEFLKDENIDL
;
A
#
# COMPACT_ATOMS: atom_id res chain seq x y z
N MET A 1 -28.40 3.95 -4.90
CA MET A 1 -27.20 3.12 -5.12
C MET A 1 -26.06 3.71 -4.30
N GLY A 2 -25.35 2.91 -3.51
CA GLY A 2 -24.16 3.35 -2.81
C GLY A 2 -23.06 3.79 -3.79
N LYS A 3 -22.24 4.75 -3.39
CA LYS A 3 -21.07 5.16 -4.18
C LYS A 3 -20.00 4.07 -4.09
N ILE A 4 -19.45 3.65 -5.23
CA ILE A 4 -18.28 2.77 -5.29
C ILE A 4 -17.05 3.66 -5.38
N ILE A 5 -16.03 3.40 -4.55
CA ILE A 5 -14.75 4.09 -4.60
C ILE A 5 -13.67 3.20 -5.19
N GLY A 6 -12.70 3.80 -5.86
CA GLY A 6 -11.46 3.15 -6.25
C GLY A 6 -10.37 3.43 -5.22
N ILE A 7 -9.69 2.41 -4.75
CA ILE A 7 -8.55 2.54 -3.83
C ILE A 7 -7.32 1.91 -4.45
N ASP A 8 -6.27 2.70 -4.56
CA ASP A 8 -4.92 2.19 -4.76
C ASP A 8 -4.26 2.03 -3.38
N LEU A 9 -4.11 0.77 -2.94
CA LEU A 9 -3.47 0.42 -1.68
C LEU A 9 -1.98 0.17 -1.92
N GLY A 10 -1.20 1.24 -1.98
CA GLY A 10 0.23 1.16 -2.23
C GLY A 10 1.06 0.75 -1.01
N THR A 11 2.27 0.26 -1.23
CA THR A 11 3.22 -0.11 -0.16
C THR A 11 3.62 1.11 0.68
N THR A 12 3.90 2.23 0.02
CA THR A 12 4.36 3.48 0.66
C THR A 12 3.24 4.51 0.77
N ASN A 13 2.46 4.70 -0.28
CA ASN A 13 1.35 5.65 -0.32
C ASN A 13 0.10 5.00 -0.91
N SER A 14 -1.06 5.40 -0.40
CA SER A 14 -2.37 5.00 -0.93
C SER A 14 -3.13 6.22 -1.43
N CYS A 15 -4.05 6.01 -2.37
CA CYS A 15 -4.98 7.05 -2.79
C CYS A 15 -6.39 6.49 -2.97
N VAL A 16 -7.38 7.41 -2.96
CA VAL A 16 -8.79 7.07 -3.16
C VAL A 16 -9.38 7.99 -4.21
N ALA A 17 -10.22 7.41 -5.06
CA ALA A 17 -10.90 8.13 -6.14
C ALA A 17 -12.38 7.73 -6.23
N VAL A 18 -13.16 8.62 -6.84
CA VAL A 18 -14.57 8.41 -7.13
C VAL A 18 -14.89 8.87 -8.55
N MET A 19 -15.94 8.32 -9.13
CA MET A 19 -16.48 8.83 -10.39
C MET A 19 -17.45 10.00 -10.12
N GLU A 20 -17.16 11.17 -10.70
CA GLU A 20 -18.04 12.31 -10.76
C GLU A 20 -18.54 12.48 -12.20
N GLY A 21 -19.80 12.11 -12.42
CA GLY A 21 -20.28 11.94 -13.81
C GLY A 21 -19.49 10.83 -14.51
N ASN A 22 -18.76 11.20 -15.57
CA ASN A 22 -17.95 10.28 -16.37
C ASN A 22 -16.43 10.46 -16.15
N GLU A 23 -16.03 11.29 -15.18
CA GLU A 23 -14.62 11.59 -14.94
C GLU A 23 -14.17 11.03 -13.57
N PRO A 24 -13.00 10.38 -13.48
CA PRO A 24 -12.44 9.96 -12.22
C PRO A 24 -11.82 11.16 -11.49
N VAL A 25 -12.15 11.29 -10.20
CA VAL A 25 -11.61 12.34 -9.33
C VAL A 25 -10.85 11.70 -8.18
N VAL A 26 -9.56 12.00 -8.07
CA VAL A 26 -8.75 11.60 -6.91
C VAL A 26 -9.05 12.55 -5.76
N ILE A 27 -9.55 11.99 -4.66
CA ILE A 27 -10.02 12.73 -3.50
C ILE A 27 -8.82 13.19 -2.64
N PRO A 28 -8.70 14.49 -2.30
CA PRO A 28 -7.68 14.94 -1.36
C PRO A 28 -8.02 14.49 0.06
N ASN A 29 -7.00 14.14 0.84
CA ASN A 29 -7.15 13.83 2.26
C ASN A 29 -7.30 15.10 3.11
N SER A 30 -7.48 14.93 4.43
CA SER A 30 -7.63 16.05 5.39
C SER A 30 -6.41 16.99 5.44
N GLU A 31 -5.26 16.54 4.97
CA GLU A 31 -4.02 17.31 4.85
C GLU A 31 -3.89 18.02 3.49
N GLY A 32 -4.90 17.92 2.62
CA GLY A 32 -4.94 18.52 1.28
C GLY A 32 -4.12 17.77 0.23
N ARG A 33 -3.63 16.58 0.53
CA ARG A 33 -2.83 15.75 -0.39
C ARG A 33 -3.71 14.72 -1.09
N ARG A 34 -3.38 14.42 -2.34
CA ARG A 34 -4.06 13.36 -3.12
C ARG A 34 -3.56 11.95 -2.81
N THR A 35 -2.47 11.82 -2.07
CA THR A 35 -1.93 10.55 -1.57
C THR A 35 -1.82 10.60 -0.06
N THR A 36 -1.99 9.46 0.58
CA THR A 36 -1.89 9.28 2.04
C THR A 36 -0.83 8.23 2.31
N PRO A 37 0.18 8.50 3.15
CA PRO A 37 1.16 7.49 3.54
C PRO A 37 0.47 6.23 4.09
N SER A 38 0.88 5.05 3.61
CA SER A 38 0.39 3.75 4.07
C SER A 38 1.04 3.37 5.41
N ILE A 39 0.91 4.26 6.39
CA ILE A 39 1.57 4.17 7.70
C ILE A 39 0.53 4.27 8.80
N VAL A 40 0.66 3.40 9.81
CA VAL A 40 -0.19 3.37 11.01
C VAL A 40 0.70 3.50 12.24
N ALA A 41 0.43 4.45 13.12
CA ALA A 41 1.12 4.62 14.40
C ALA A 41 0.16 4.42 15.57
N PHE A 42 0.60 3.65 16.57
CA PHE A 42 -0.11 3.45 17.83
C PHE A 42 0.52 4.32 18.91
N LEU A 43 -0.29 5.10 19.62
CA LEU A 43 0.21 6.11 20.55
C LEU A 43 0.39 5.60 21.99
N ASP A 44 -0.35 4.57 22.37
CA ASP A 44 -0.45 4.05 23.74
C ASP A 44 -0.23 2.55 23.83
N ASN A 45 0.85 2.06 23.21
CA ASN A 45 1.21 0.63 23.17
C ASN A 45 0.07 -0.30 22.68
N GLY A 46 -0.85 0.23 21.87
CA GLY A 46 -1.92 -0.55 21.25
C GLY A 46 -3.26 -0.54 21.97
N ASN A 47 -3.45 0.26 23.02
CA ASN A 47 -4.70 0.31 23.80
C ASN A 47 -5.86 1.09 23.13
N GLY A 48 -5.66 1.64 21.95
CA GLY A 48 -6.78 2.15 21.18
C GLY A 48 -6.53 3.38 20.34
N GLU A 49 -5.71 4.33 20.77
CA GLU A 49 -5.46 5.53 19.98
C GLU A 49 -4.43 5.24 18.89
N ARG A 50 -4.84 5.49 17.63
CA ARG A 50 -3.98 5.31 16.46
C ARG A 50 -4.07 6.51 15.53
N LYS A 51 -3.00 6.72 14.77
CA LYS A 51 -2.94 7.67 13.66
C LYS A 51 -2.65 6.93 12.37
N VAL A 52 -3.14 7.45 11.26
CA VAL A 52 -2.91 6.88 9.92
C VAL A 52 -2.52 8.01 8.97
N GLY A 53 -1.61 7.75 8.05
CA GLY A 53 -1.16 8.71 7.06
C GLY A 53 -0.06 9.65 7.57
N ASP A 54 -0.09 10.91 7.16
CA ASP A 54 0.92 11.92 7.53
C ASP A 54 1.10 12.09 9.05
N PRO A 55 0.04 12.09 9.88
CA PRO A 55 0.21 12.12 11.33
C PRO A 55 0.96 10.91 11.90
N ALA A 56 0.79 9.72 11.29
CA ALA A 56 1.53 8.52 11.67
C ALA A 56 2.99 8.60 11.19
N LYS A 57 3.23 9.07 9.95
CA LYS A 57 4.57 9.25 9.40
C LYS A 57 5.44 10.15 10.27
N ARG A 58 4.89 11.24 10.81
CA ARG A 58 5.62 12.15 11.70
C ARG A 58 6.08 11.51 13.01
N GLN A 59 5.51 10.38 13.40
CA GLN A 59 5.89 9.64 14.61
C GLN A 59 6.97 8.58 14.38
N ALA A 60 7.32 8.29 13.13
CA ALA A 60 8.24 7.21 12.79
C ALA A 60 9.61 7.34 13.49
N ILE A 61 10.10 8.57 13.68
CA ILE A 61 11.40 8.84 14.33
C ILE A 61 11.31 8.65 15.85
N THR A 62 10.25 9.15 16.48
CA THR A 62 10.12 9.16 17.94
C THR A 62 9.43 7.92 18.51
N ASN A 63 8.73 7.16 17.66
CA ASN A 63 7.97 5.97 18.05
C ASN A 63 8.10 4.87 16.97
N PRO A 64 9.34 4.46 16.58
CA PRO A 64 9.55 3.56 15.46
C PRO A 64 8.95 2.16 15.69
N GLN A 65 9.00 1.65 16.91
CA GLN A 65 8.51 0.29 17.23
C GLN A 65 6.98 0.14 17.13
N ASN A 66 6.24 1.24 17.28
CA ASN A 66 4.77 1.26 17.18
C ASN A 66 4.28 1.98 15.91
N THR A 67 5.18 2.30 14.98
CA THR A 67 4.85 2.92 13.69
C THR A 67 5.10 1.92 12.58
N ILE A 68 4.01 1.47 11.97
CA ILE A 68 3.99 0.38 11.00
C ILE A 68 3.95 0.96 9.60
N SER A 69 4.99 0.69 8.82
CA SER A 69 5.11 1.03 7.40
C SER A 69 5.28 -0.23 6.55
N SER A 70 5.09 -0.11 5.25
CA SER A 70 5.35 -1.18 4.26
C SER A 70 4.64 -2.51 4.54
N ILE A 71 3.50 -2.47 5.26
CA ILE A 71 2.78 -3.68 5.68
C ILE A 71 2.26 -4.52 4.52
N LYS A 72 2.05 -3.92 3.34
CA LYS A 72 1.64 -4.60 2.12
C LYS A 72 2.60 -5.71 1.71
N ARG A 73 3.90 -5.58 2.01
CA ARG A 73 4.93 -6.60 1.73
C ARG A 73 4.67 -7.94 2.43
N PHE A 74 3.84 -7.93 3.48
CA PHE A 74 3.52 -9.10 4.32
C PHE A 74 2.13 -9.68 4.06
N MET A 75 1.35 -9.07 3.18
CA MET A 75 -0.01 -9.52 2.88
C MET A 75 -0.02 -10.90 2.26
N GLY A 76 -0.76 -11.83 2.86
CA GLY A 76 -0.95 -13.19 2.35
C GLY A 76 0.28 -14.10 2.41
N LYS A 77 1.43 -13.61 2.92
CA LYS A 77 2.68 -14.37 3.01
C LYS A 77 2.79 -15.14 4.33
N LYS A 78 3.67 -16.17 4.33
CA LYS A 78 4.06 -16.90 5.54
C LYS A 78 5.26 -16.24 6.19
N HIS A 79 5.39 -16.42 7.50
CA HIS A 79 6.52 -15.88 8.26
C HIS A 79 7.88 -16.39 7.77
N SER A 80 7.94 -17.65 7.29
CA SER A 80 9.16 -18.24 6.73
C SER A 80 9.57 -17.64 5.37
N GLU A 81 8.63 -17.00 4.65
CA GLU A 81 8.87 -16.43 3.31
C GLU A 81 9.44 -15.00 3.36
N VAL A 82 9.44 -14.36 4.55
CA VAL A 82 9.80 -12.93 4.71
C VAL A 82 10.99 -12.71 5.65
N SER A 83 11.95 -13.64 5.66
CA SER A 83 13.07 -13.60 6.60
C SER A 83 13.97 -12.38 6.42
N GLU A 84 14.18 -11.92 5.21
CA GLU A 84 15.00 -10.76 4.92
C GLU A 84 14.25 -9.46 5.14
N GLU A 85 13.00 -9.37 4.66
CA GLU A 85 12.16 -8.18 4.78
C GLU A 85 11.97 -7.75 6.24
N ARG A 86 11.75 -8.73 7.13
CA ARG A 86 11.51 -8.43 8.55
C ARG A 86 12.72 -7.92 9.31
N LYS A 87 13.96 -8.17 8.82
CA LYS A 87 15.18 -7.67 9.46
C LYS A 87 15.29 -6.15 9.37
N ASN A 88 14.73 -5.58 8.32
CA ASN A 88 14.79 -4.15 8.02
C ASN A 88 13.62 -3.36 8.61
N MET A 89 12.70 -4.02 9.33
CA MET A 89 11.55 -3.34 9.94
C MET A 89 11.89 -2.81 11.34
N SER A 90 11.46 -1.58 11.62
CA SER A 90 11.60 -0.95 12.94
C SER A 90 10.68 -1.57 14.00
N TYR A 91 9.65 -2.30 13.59
CA TYR A 91 8.65 -2.95 14.44
C TYR A 91 8.85 -4.47 14.48
N LYS A 92 8.34 -5.09 15.54
CA LYS A 92 8.56 -6.52 15.78
C LYS A 92 7.56 -7.39 15.01
N ILE A 93 8.09 -8.27 14.17
CA ILE A 93 7.32 -9.29 13.43
C ILE A 93 7.55 -10.65 14.10
N GLU A 94 6.47 -11.33 14.43
CA GLU A 94 6.46 -12.63 15.11
C GLU A 94 5.75 -13.68 14.27
N LYS A 95 6.10 -14.92 14.54
CA LYS A 95 5.44 -16.09 13.96
C LYS A 95 4.16 -16.41 14.74
N GLY A 96 3.04 -16.41 14.05
CA GLY A 96 1.77 -16.90 14.57
C GLY A 96 1.51 -18.38 14.27
N ASN A 97 0.34 -18.86 14.61
CA ASN A 97 -0.10 -20.21 14.28
C ASN A 97 -0.09 -20.42 12.76
N ASN A 98 0.19 -21.65 12.31
CA ASN A 98 0.23 -22.04 10.90
C ASN A 98 1.18 -21.17 10.05
N ASP A 99 2.31 -20.76 10.65
CA ASP A 99 3.34 -19.95 10.00
C ASP A 99 2.84 -18.56 9.54
N THR A 100 1.76 -18.05 10.13
CA THR A 100 1.23 -16.73 9.80
C THR A 100 2.12 -15.61 10.37
N ILE A 101 2.05 -14.44 9.74
CA ILE A 101 2.74 -13.23 10.21
C ILE A 101 1.89 -12.52 11.26
N ARG A 102 2.54 -12.07 12.33
CA ARG A 102 1.97 -11.22 13.36
C ARG A 102 2.88 -10.04 13.64
N VAL A 103 2.32 -8.86 13.77
CA VAL A 103 3.03 -7.64 14.20
C VAL A 103 2.65 -7.37 15.65
N ARG A 104 3.67 -7.26 16.51
CA ARG A 104 3.48 -6.99 17.93
C ARG A 104 3.44 -5.49 18.19
N ILE A 105 2.37 -5.03 18.82
CA ILE A 105 2.23 -3.65 19.32
C ILE A 105 1.79 -3.75 20.79
N GLY A 106 2.68 -3.40 21.70
CA GLY A 106 2.47 -3.67 23.12
C GLY A 106 2.20 -5.17 23.35
N ASP A 107 1.10 -5.49 24.02
CA ASP A 107 0.69 -6.87 24.30
C ASP A 107 -0.18 -7.48 23.19
N ARG A 108 -0.55 -6.73 22.17
CA ARG A 108 -1.44 -7.19 21.09
C ARG A 108 -0.66 -7.61 19.86
N LEU A 109 -1.18 -8.65 19.19
CA LEU A 109 -0.69 -9.14 17.91
C LEU A 109 -1.70 -8.81 16.82
N TYR A 110 -1.23 -8.13 15.80
CA TYR A 110 -2.02 -7.74 14.63
C TYR A 110 -1.62 -8.56 13.41
N THR A 111 -2.57 -8.86 12.55
CA THR A 111 -2.30 -9.41 11.22
C THR A 111 -1.96 -8.30 10.22
N PRO A 112 -1.25 -8.60 9.13
CA PRO A 112 -1.08 -7.64 8.02
C PRO A 112 -2.42 -7.13 7.48
N GLN A 113 -3.46 -7.98 7.44
CA GLN A 113 -4.80 -7.61 7.00
C GLN A 113 -5.44 -6.56 7.93
N GLU A 114 -5.33 -6.72 9.27
CA GLU A 114 -5.85 -5.75 10.23
C GLU A 114 -5.16 -4.39 10.10
N LEU A 115 -3.84 -4.37 9.89
CA LEU A 115 -3.07 -3.14 9.73
C LEU A 115 -3.36 -2.45 8.39
N SER A 116 -3.46 -3.22 7.30
CA SER A 116 -3.87 -2.70 6.00
C SER A 116 -5.32 -2.19 6.03
N ALA A 117 -6.19 -2.85 6.80
CA ALA A 117 -7.57 -2.39 6.99
C ALA A 117 -7.64 -0.99 7.64
N MET A 118 -6.70 -0.64 8.51
CA MET A 118 -6.64 0.70 9.09
C MET A 118 -6.33 1.78 8.05
N VAL A 119 -5.46 1.46 7.07
CA VAL A 119 -5.21 2.34 5.93
C VAL A 119 -6.46 2.45 5.05
N LEU A 120 -7.11 1.31 4.76
CA LEU A 120 -8.36 1.29 3.98
C LEU A 120 -9.50 2.05 4.68
N GLN A 121 -9.59 1.98 6.02
CA GLN A 121 -10.54 2.79 6.81
C GLN A 121 -10.26 4.30 6.65
N LYS A 122 -8.99 4.71 6.60
CA LYS A 122 -8.64 6.12 6.33
C LYS A 122 -9.06 6.52 4.91
N MET A 123 -8.87 5.66 3.90
CA MET A 123 -9.33 5.92 2.53
C MET A 123 -10.86 6.03 2.48
N LYS A 124 -11.56 5.12 3.17
CA LYS A 124 -13.02 5.13 3.29
C LYS A 124 -13.50 6.44 3.94
N SER A 125 -12.97 6.81 5.11
CA SER A 125 -13.39 8.05 5.79
C SER A 125 -13.09 9.29 4.95
N THR A 126 -11.94 9.33 4.27
CA THR A 126 -11.61 10.42 3.34
C THR A 126 -12.66 10.55 2.22
N ALA A 127 -13.13 9.43 1.68
CA ALA A 127 -14.17 9.44 0.66
C ALA A 127 -15.55 9.83 1.24
N GLU A 128 -15.89 9.36 2.43
CA GLU A 128 -17.14 9.70 3.12
C GLU A 128 -17.21 11.19 3.48
N ASP A 129 -16.11 11.77 3.96
CA ASP A 129 -16.01 13.21 4.25
C ASP A 129 -16.18 14.05 2.98
N TYR A 130 -15.58 13.62 1.87
CA TYR A 130 -15.70 14.31 0.58
C TYR A 130 -17.11 14.21 -0.02
N LEU A 131 -17.70 13.01 0.02
CA LEU A 131 -19.00 12.72 -0.60
C LEU A 131 -20.20 13.13 0.27
N GLY A 132 -19.99 13.38 1.56
CA GLY A 132 -21.05 13.64 2.53
C GLY A 132 -22.02 12.45 2.73
N THR A 133 -21.57 11.22 2.43
CA THR A 133 -22.39 10.01 2.55
C THR A 133 -21.55 8.79 2.86
N THR A 134 -22.17 7.77 3.45
CA THR A 134 -21.52 6.49 3.75
C THR A 134 -21.09 5.75 2.48
N VAL A 135 -19.90 5.19 2.51
CA VAL A 135 -19.32 4.36 1.46
C VAL A 135 -19.18 2.93 1.95
N THR A 136 -19.72 1.97 1.21
CA THR A 136 -19.72 0.55 1.57
C THR A 136 -19.06 -0.34 0.53
N GLU A 137 -18.77 0.17 -0.67
CA GLU A 137 -18.27 -0.62 -1.79
C GLU A 137 -16.98 -0.02 -2.34
N ALA A 138 -16.03 -0.90 -2.71
CA ALA A 138 -14.76 -0.48 -3.28
C ALA A 138 -14.28 -1.42 -4.39
N VAL A 139 -13.46 -0.85 -5.27
CA VAL A 139 -12.51 -1.57 -6.14
C VAL A 139 -11.11 -1.29 -5.59
N VAL A 140 -10.28 -2.31 -5.41
CA VAL A 140 -8.94 -2.17 -4.84
C VAL A 140 -7.90 -2.71 -5.81
N THR A 141 -6.78 -2.01 -5.97
CA THR A 141 -5.69 -2.46 -6.82
C THR A 141 -4.67 -3.33 -6.08
N VAL A 142 -4.02 -4.21 -6.82
CA VAL A 142 -2.91 -5.06 -6.35
C VAL A 142 -1.86 -5.18 -7.45
N PRO A 143 -0.59 -5.46 -7.13
CA PRO A 143 0.44 -5.81 -8.11
C PRO A 143 0.00 -6.98 -8.99
N ALA A 144 0.42 -6.98 -10.26
CA ALA A 144 0.01 -8.03 -11.21
C ALA A 144 0.52 -9.43 -10.81
N TYR A 145 1.66 -9.50 -10.10
CA TYR A 145 2.26 -10.75 -9.64
C TYR A 145 1.66 -11.31 -8.33
N PHE A 146 0.76 -10.57 -7.65
CA PHE A 146 0.09 -11.09 -6.45
C PHE A 146 -0.60 -12.41 -6.75
N ASN A 147 -0.30 -13.42 -5.95
CA ASN A 147 -0.97 -14.72 -5.98
C ASN A 147 -2.36 -14.67 -5.32
N ASP A 148 -3.09 -15.77 -5.36
CA ASP A 148 -4.45 -15.84 -4.82
C ASP A 148 -4.52 -15.57 -3.32
N ALA A 149 -3.51 -15.99 -2.54
CA ALA A 149 -3.46 -15.74 -1.10
C ALA A 149 -3.28 -14.25 -0.78
N GLU A 150 -2.43 -13.55 -1.53
CA GLU A 150 -2.18 -12.11 -1.38
C GLU A 150 -3.41 -11.29 -1.82
N ARG A 151 -4.09 -11.69 -2.90
CA ARG A 151 -5.36 -11.09 -3.35
C ARG A 151 -6.47 -11.30 -2.33
N GLN A 152 -6.59 -12.51 -1.80
CA GLN A 152 -7.58 -12.84 -0.78
C GLN A 152 -7.33 -12.04 0.51
N ALA A 153 -6.07 -11.93 0.97
CA ALA A 153 -5.70 -11.13 2.12
C ALA A 153 -6.05 -9.63 1.93
N THR A 154 -5.88 -9.10 0.71
CA THR A 154 -6.29 -7.73 0.37
C THR A 154 -7.81 -7.56 0.45
N LYS A 155 -8.56 -8.54 -0.04
CA LYS A 155 -10.03 -8.54 0.06
C LYS A 155 -10.49 -8.61 1.52
N GLU A 156 -9.86 -9.44 2.34
CA GLU A 156 -10.12 -9.54 3.78
C GLU A 156 -9.85 -8.22 4.50
N ALA A 157 -8.74 -7.54 4.18
CA ALA A 157 -8.45 -6.22 4.71
C ALA A 157 -9.56 -5.21 4.40
N GLY A 158 -10.11 -5.25 3.17
CA GLY A 158 -11.27 -4.44 2.79
C GLY A 158 -12.50 -4.75 3.64
N GLN A 159 -12.80 -6.03 3.86
CA GLN A 159 -13.92 -6.46 4.69
C GLN A 159 -13.76 -5.99 6.16
N ILE A 160 -12.56 -6.12 6.72
CA ILE A 160 -12.25 -5.62 8.07
C ILE A 160 -12.42 -4.10 8.14
N ALA A 161 -12.11 -3.38 7.04
CA ALA A 161 -12.34 -1.94 6.93
C ALA A 161 -13.82 -1.54 6.77
N GLY A 162 -14.72 -2.50 6.65
CA GLY A 162 -16.15 -2.27 6.41
C GLY A 162 -16.45 -1.90 4.96
N LEU A 163 -15.69 -2.45 4.01
CA LEU A 163 -15.87 -2.30 2.56
C LEU A 163 -16.20 -3.66 1.93
N ASP A 164 -17.24 -3.69 1.11
CA ASP A 164 -17.47 -4.78 0.18
C ASP A 164 -16.59 -4.57 -1.06
N VAL A 165 -15.50 -5.34 -1.16
CA VAL A 165 -14.55 -5.27 -2.27
C VAL A 165 -15.14 -5.98 -3.47
N LYS A 166 -15.72 -5.22 -4.39
CA LYS A 166 -16.39 -5.72 -5.60
C LYS A 166 -15.41 -6.34 -6.59
N ARG A 167 -14.22 -5.74 -6.72
CA ARG A 167 -13.17 -6.24 -7.60
C ARG A 167 -11.78 -5.96 -7.03
N ILE A 168 -10.88 -6.87 -7.31
CA ILE A 168 -9.42 -6.66 -7.23
C ILE A 168 -8.93 -6.51 -8.67
N ILE A 169 -8.22 -5.43 -8.96
CA ILE A 169 -7.69 -5.09 -10.29
C ILE A 169 -6.17 -4.99 -10.22
N ASN A 170 -5.47 -5.44 -11.25
CA ASN A 170 -4.02 -5.28 -11.31
C ASN A 170 -3.64 -3.80 -11.49
N GLU A 171 -2.64 -3.34 -10.75
CA GLU A 171 -2.13 -1.95 -10.79
C GLU A 171 -1.77 -1.51 -12.21
N PRO A 172 -1.02 -2.30 -13.03
CA PRO A 172 -0.72 -1.88 -14.39
C PRO A 172 -1.95 -1.81 -15.30
N THR A 173 -2.97 -2.62 -15.04
CA THR A 173 -4.26 -2.52 -15.75
C THR A 173 -4.99 -1.23 -15.38
N ALA A 174 -5.03 -0.91 -14.08
CA ALA A 174 -5.66 0.33 -13.59
C ALA A 174 -4.95 1.58 -14.16
N ALA A 175 -3.61 1.58 -14.19
CA ALA A 175 -2.82 2.65 -14.78
C ALA A 175 -3.12 2.83 -16.28
N SER A 176 -3.22 1.72 -17.03
CA SER A 176 -3.55 1.74 -18.45
C SER A 176 -4.96 2.28 -18.72
N LEU A 177 -5.93 1.91 -17.89
CA LEU A 177 -7.31 2.44 -17.93
C LEU A 177 -7.33 3.94 -17.62
N ALA A 178 -6.60 4.38 -16.58
CA ALA A 178 -6.52 5.80 -16.23
C ALA A 178 -5.88 6.64 -17.32
N TYR A 179 -4.95 6.07 -18.10
CA TYR A 179 -4.35 6.72 -19.27
C TYR A 179 -5.31 6.79 -20.47
N GLY A 180 -6.47 6.13 -20.41
CA GLY A 180 -7.50 6.16 -21.45
C GLY A 180 -7.18 5.28 -22.65
N LEU A 181 -6.40 4.23 -22.46
CA LEU A 181 -6.02 3.31 -23.55
C LEU A 181 -7.19 2.44 -24.01
N ASP A 182 -8.17 2.18 -23.14
CA ASP A 182 -9.42 1.48 -23.44
C ASP A 182 -10.29 2.22 -24.49
N LYS A 183 -10.13 3.53 -24.60
CA LYS A 183 -10.86 4.38 -25.55
C LYS A 183 -10.25 4.39 -26.95
N LYS A 184 -9.09 3.76 -27.13
CA LYS A 184 -8.40 3.65 -28.44
C LYS A 184 -8.79 2.29 -29.04
N ASN A 185 -9.60 2.28 -30.10
CA ASN A 185 -9.94 1.08 -30.89
C ASN A 185 -8.72 0.58 -31.67
N GLN A 186 -7.64 0.22 -31.00
CA GLN A 186 -6.40 -0.28 -31.62
C GLN A 186 -5.82 -1.37 -30.73
N ASP A 187 -5.40 -2.45 -31.36
CA ASP A 187 -4.57 -3.46 -30.71
C ASP A 187 -3.19 -2.86 -30.43
N VAL A 188 -2.85 -2.74 -29.16
CA VAL A 188 -1.56 -2.14 -28.75
C VAL A 188 -0.88 -3.00 -27.69
N LYS A 189 0.45 -3.03 -27.76
CA LYS A 189 1.29 -3.56 -26.67
C LYS A 189 1.80 -2.40 -25.85
N ILE A 190 1.70 -2.52 -24.55
CA ILE A 190 1.99 -1.47 -23.57
C ILE A 190 3.01 -2.00 -22.59
N ALA A 191 4.03 -1.21 -22.29
CA ALA A 191 4.89 -1.42 -21.13
C ALA A 191 4.47 -0.43 -20.05
N VAL A 192 4.12 -0.94 -18.88
CA VAL A 192 3.89 -0.15 -17.67
C VAL A 192 5.12 -0.28 -16.79
N PHE A 193 5.80 0.85 -16.57
CA PHE A 193 6.97 0.97 -15.72
C PHE A 193 6.53 1.68 -14.43
N ASP A 194 6.50 0.94 -13.32
CA ASP A 194 6.04 1.42 -12.02
C ASP A 194 7.20 1.37 -11.02
N LEU A 195 7.79 2.52 -10.72
CA LEU A 195 8.81 2.67 -9.69
C LEU A 195 8.17 3.37 -8.50
N GLY A 196 7.75 2.58 -7.53
CA GLY A 196 7.15 3.05 -6.28
C GLY A 196 8.17 3.44 -5.21
N GLY A 197 7.69 3.69 -4.00
CA GLY A 197 8.56 3.94 -2.85
C GLY A 197 9.27 2.67 -2.34
N GLY A 198 8.66 1.51 -2.49
CA GLY A 198 9.19 0.26 -1.93
C GLY A 198 9.33 -0.89 -2.93
N THR A 199 8.81 -0.76 -4.15
CA THR A 199 8.86 -1.79 -5.20
C THR A 199 9.06 -1.16 -6.56
N PHE A 200 9.71 -1.91 -7.44
CA PHE A 200 9.77 -1.64 -8.87
C PHE A 200 9.04 -2.76 -9.61
N ASP A 201 8.11 -2.38 -10.47
CA ASP A 201 7.33 -3.31 -11.27
C ASP A 201 7.34 -2.88 -12.74
N ILE A 202 7.57 -3.83 -13.62
CA ILE A 202 7.41 -3.66 -15.07
C ILE A 202 6.47 -4.73 -15.60
N SER A 203 5.43 -4.29 -16.29
CA SER A 203 4.43 -5.18 -16.86
C SER A 203 4.24 -4.90 -18.35
N ILE A 204 4.18 -5.98 -19.14
CA ILE A 204 3.82 -5.92 -20.55
C ILE A 204 2.35 -6.35 -20.66
N LEU A 205 1.54 -5.47 -21.19
CA LEU A 205 0.12 -5.69 -21.45
C LEU A 205 -0.15 -5.69 -22.95
N GLU A 206 -1.13 -6.44 -23.36
CA GLU A 206 -1.73 -6.38 -24.68
C GLU A 206 -3.18 -5.91 -24.53
N LEU A 207 -3.55 -4.89 -25.28
CA LEU A 207 -4.93 -4.43 -25.39
C LEU A 207 -5.44 -4.86 -26.75
N GLY A 208 -6.50 -5.66 -26.75
CA GLY A 208 -7.23 -6.09 -27.94
C GLY A 208 -8.70 -6.23 -27.61
N ASP A 209 -9.59 -5.83 -28.52
CA ASP A 209 -11.05 -5.91 -28.36
C ASP A 209 -11.59 -5.31 -27.04
N GLY A 210 -10.94 -4.28 -26.51
CA GLY A 210 -11.29 -3.65 -25.22
C GLY A 210 -10.90 -4.44 -23.97
N VAL A 211 -10.10 -5.51 -24.13
CA VAL A 211 -9.62 -6.36 -23.04
C VAL A 211 -8.12 -6.12 -22.81
N PHE A 212 -7.73 -5.88 -21.55
CA PHE A 212 -6.34 -5.84 -21.12
C PHE A 212 -5.89 -7.22 -20.67
N GLU A 213 -4.88 -7.76 -21.33
CA GLU A 213 -4.21 -9.00 -20.94
C GLU A 213 -2.78 -8.71 -20.47
N VAL A 214 -2.44 -9.12 -19.23
CA VAL A 214 -1.05 -9.04 -18.75
C VAL A 214 -0.27 -10.22 -19.34
N LYS A 215 0.64 -9.95 -20.27
CA LYS A 215 1.46 -10.98 -20.95
C LYS A 215 2.64 -11.41 -20.12
N SER A 216 3.25 -10.47 -19.41
CA SER A 216 4.36 -10.75 -18.49
C SER A 216 4.47 -9.63 -17.47
N THR A 217 4.95 -9.98 -16.28
CA THR A 217 5.32 -9.02 -15.25
C THR A 217 6.61 -9.49 -14.59
N ASN A 218 7.45 -8.54 -14.23
CA ASN A 218 8.67 -8.75 -13.45
C ASN A 218 8.94 -7.49 -12.65
N GLY A 219 9.86 -7.57 -11.69
CA GLY A 219 10.20 -6.43 -10.85
C GLY A 219 11.13 -6.81 -9.72
N ASP A 220 11.33 -5.86 -8.82
CA ASP A 220 12.10 -6.05 -7.61
C ASP A 220 11.29 -5.50 -6.43
N VAL A 221 10.97 -6.36 -5.48
CA VAL A 221 10.20 -6.01 -4.28
C VAL A 221 11.04 -5.25 -3.23
N HIS A 222 12.32 -5.06 -3.50
CA HIS A 222 13.29 -4.34 -2.67
C HIS A 222 13.98 -3.20 -3.43
N LEU A 223 13.33 -2.65 -4.46
CA LEU A 223 13.84 -1.52 -5.23
C LEU A 223 12.76 -0.44 -5.32
N GLY A 224 13.00 0.68 -4.68
CA GLY A 224 12.11 1.83 -4.69
C GLY A 224 12.74 3.07 -4.08
N GLY A 225 11.97 4.14 -3.90
CA GLY A 225 12.44 5.39 -3.31
C GLY A 225 13.05 5.22 -1.93
N ASP A 226 12.49 4.32 -1.10
CA ASP A 226 12.98 4.04 0.26
C ASP A 226 14.41 3.44 0.24
N ASP A 227 14.76 2.66 -0.81
CA ASP A 227 16.10 2.08 -0.96
C ASP A 227 17.10 3.14 -1.40
N PHE A 228 16.69 4.11 -2.24
CA PHE A 228 17.51 5.26 -2.59
C PHE A 228 17.76 6.17 -1.37
N ASP A 229 16.73 6.43 -0.58
CA ASP A 229 16.84 7.20 0.67
C ASP A 229 17.80 6.50 1.64
N SER A 230 17.72 5.17 1.79
CA SER A 230 18.64 4.38 2.62
C SER A 230 20.09 4.52 2.18
N LYS A 231 20.38 4.51 0.87
CA LYS A 231 21.75 4.73 0.36
C LYS A 231 22.28 6.12 0.68
N ILE A 232 21.41 7.13 0.70
CA ILE A 232 21.81 8.49 1.10
C ILE A 232 22.08 8.54 2.61
N ILE A 233 21.27 7.86 3.41
CA ILE A 233 21.45 7.76 4.87
C ILE A 233 22.78 7.07 5.18
N ASP A 234 23.05 5.91 4.55
CA ASP A 234 24.32 5.17 4.72
C ASP A 234 25.51 6.08 4.40
N TRP A 235 25.46 6.78 3.26
CA TRP A 235 26.53 7.70 2.87
C TRP A 235 26.71 8.86 3.85
N LEU A 236 25.63 9.45 4.34
CA LEU A 236 25.71 10.53 5.35
C LEU A 236 26.32 10.02 6.67
N ALA A 237 25.96 8.81 7.10
CA ALA A 237 26.54 8.20 8.30
C ALA A 237 28.06 7.92 8.12
N GLU A 238 28.46 7.43 6.94
CA GLU A 238 29.88 7.22 6.61
C GLU A 238 30.70 8.53 6.60
N GLU A 239 30.15 9.61 6.03
CA GLU A 239 30.83 10.92 6.02
C GLU A 239 30.91 11.50 7.44
N PHE A 240 29.83 11.38 8.23
CA PHE A 240 29.83 11.82 9.62
C PHE A 240 30.85 11.06 10.48
N LEU A 241 30.97 9.74 10.27
CA LEU A 241 32.02 8.93 10.94
C LEU A 241 33.42 9.42 10.57
N LYS A 242 33.67 9.80 9.31
CA LYS A 242 34.98 10.31 8.87
C LYS A 242 35.33 11.67 9.50
N ASP A 243 34.33 12.54 9.59
CA ASP A 243 34.53 13.92 10.06
C ASP A 243 34.60 14.02 11.60
N GLU A 244 33.71 13.31 12.28
CA GLU A 244 33.54 13.40 13.74
C GLU A 244 34.08 12.19 14.51
N ASN A 245 34.47 11.11 13.81
CA ASN A 245 34.92 9.84 14.41
C ASN A 245 33.87 9.23 15.38
N ILE A 246 32.58 9.42 15.07
CA ILE A 246 31.43 8.87 15.82
C ILE A 246 30.64 7.98 14.88
N ASP A 247 30.42 6.73 15.29
CA ASP A 247 29.56 5.76 14.60
C ASP A 247 28.11 5.97 15.06
N LEU A 248 27.17 6.12 14.08
CA LEU A 248 25.75 6.48 14.30
C LEU A 248 24.85 5.24 14.30
#